data_8b7300d765737cd0b8abd8a18973bd4d
#
_entry.id   8b7300d765737cd0b8abd8a18973bd4d
#
_cell.length_a   1.000
_cell.length_b   1.000
_cell.length_c   1.000
_cell.angle_alpha   90.00
_cell.angle_beta   90.00
_cell.angle_gamma   90.00
#
_symmetry.space_group_name_H-M   'P 1'
#
loop_
_entity.id
_entity.type
_entity.pdbx_description
1 polymer ?
#
loop_
_entity_poly.entity_id
_entity_poly.type
_entity_poly.pdbx_seq_one_letter_code
_entity_poly.pdbx_strand_id
1 'polypeptide(L)'
;MTKNAVLSQRDTQVLWHPCTQMHDHENFPFIPIKSGKGVWLEDFDDNRYLDAISSWWVNLFGHSNPTINAALKNQIDTLEHVIFAGFTHETGIELAEKLVQITPTGLSRCFYADNGSAAVEVALKMSFHYWQNLGQPKKTKFINLENSYHGETLGALAVGDVALYKKIYSPLLMNVITAPSPDCYFREDGESWADYSTRQFAHLDKILEQNASEVCAVIIEPLVQCAGGMRMYDAIYLKLLRAACDKYNVHLIADEIAVGFGRTGTLFACEQAEISPDFLCLSKGLTGGYLPLSAVLTTDNIYSAFYDDYSKLTGFLHSHSYTGNALACSAALATLGIFESQNIIGENKVLAAKMAELSQRFLTHPNVAEIRQTGMILAIELVKNKTTREPYPWQERRGLQIHRYALSKGVLLRPLGNVIYFMPPYVITPGELTLMFDVAWEAMIHVTTH
;
A
#
# COMPACT_ATOMS: atom_id res chain seq x y z
N MET A 1 37.75 -9.98 6.94
CA MET A 1 36.35 -9.47 6.90
C MET A 1 35.57 -10.35 5.97
N THR A 2 34.33 -10.69 6.32
CA THR A 2 33.39 -11.39 5.43
C THR A 2 33.00 -10.49 4.26
N LYS A 3 32.40 -11.06 3.20
CA LYS A 3 31.98 -10.27 2.04
C LYS A 3 30.85 -9.31 2.40
N ASN A 4 29.93 -9.73 3.27
CA ASN A 4 28.88 -8.85 3.83
C ASN A 4 29.49 -7.63 4.52
N ALA A 5 30.49 -7.84 5.40
CA ALA A 5 31.12 -6.73 6.12
C ALA A 5 31.79 -5.72 5.17
N VAL A 6 32.47 -6.20 4.13
CA VAL A 6 33.12 -5.32 3.12
C VAL A 6 32.06 -4.53 2.34
N LEU A 7 30.98 -5.17 1.90
CA LEU A 7 29.91 -4.50 1.14
C LEU A 7 29.14 -3.50 2.02
N SER A 8 28.80 -3.86 3.26
CA SER A 8 28.14 -2.96 4.20
C SER A 8 28.99 -1.72 4.53
N GLN A 9 30.32 -1.89 4.67
CA GLN A 9 31.24 -0.75 4.86
C GLN A 9 31.28 0.16 3.62
N ARG A 10 31.30 -0.38 2.42
CA ARG A 10 31.28 0.40 1.17
C ARG A 10 29.96 1.12 0.99
N ASP A 11 28.83 0.47 1.34
CA ASP A 11 27.48 1.01 1.29
C ASP A 11 27.38 2.29 2.11
N THR A 12 27.75 2.25 3.39
CA THR A 12 27.65 3.40 4.31
C THR A 12 28.52 4.59 3.91
N GLN A 13 29.50 4.41 3.02
CA GLN A 13 30.33 5.51 2.52
C GLN A 13 29.66 6.34 1.42
N VAL A 14 28.68 5.77 0.70
CA VAL A 14 28.16 6.40 -0.53
C VAL A 14 26.62 6.39 -0.63
N LEU A 15 25.92 5.53 0.12
CA LEU A 15 24.47 5.42 0.07
C LEU A 15 23.79 6.07 1.29
N TRP A 16 22.72 6.76 1.02
CA TRP A 16 21.80 7.26 2.02
C TRP A 16 20.47 6.50 1.91
N HIS A 17 20.21 5.61 2.86
CA HIS A 17 19.05 4.74 2.83
C HIS A 17 17.74 5.44 3.19
N PRO A 18 16.62 5.09 2.50
CA PRO A 18 15.31 5.67 2.78
C PRO A 18 14.74 5.18 4.11
N CYS A 19 13.93 6.01 4.77
CA CYS A 19 13.24 5.70 6.04
C CYS A 19 14.17 5.10 7.11
N THR A 20 15.38 5.60 7.20
CA THR A 20 16.47 5.00 8.00
C THR A 20 17.21 6.08 8.77
N GLN A 21 17.43 5.83 10.06
CA GLN A 21 18.39 6.59 10.85
C GLN A 21 19.79 6.00 10.61
N MET A 22 20.59 6.64 9.76
CA MET A 22 21.89 6.10 9.32
C MET A 22 22.82 5.79 10.50
N HIS A 23 22.80 6.59 11.57
CA HIS A 23 23.61 6.35 12.78
C HIS A 23 23.34 4.99 13.45
N ASP A 24 22.12 4.43 13.34
CA ASP A 24 21.81 3.10 13.87
C ASP A 24 22.67 2.00 13.23
N HIS A 25 23.08 2.21 12.00
CA HIS A 25 23.79 1.21 11.20
C HIS A 25 25.31 1.14 11.51
N GLU A 26 25.82 1.99 12.37
CA GLU A 26 27.13 1.81 12.99
C GLU A 26 27.18 0.56 13.89
N ASN A 27 26.04 0.25 14.55
CA ASN A 27 25.89 -0.89 15.46
C ASN A 27 25.02 -2.03 14.88
N PHE A 28 24.37 -1.80 13.76
CA PHE A 28 23.53 -2.76 13.06
C PHE A 28 23.78 -2.64 11.54
N PRO A 29 24.86 -3.26 11.03
CA PRO A 29 25.27 -3.14 9.64
C PRO A 29 24.19 -3.57 8.66
N PHE A 30 24.12 -2.93 7.49
CA PHE A 30 23.25 -3.35 6.38
C PHE A 30 23.59 -4.77 5.92
N ILE A 31 22.59 -5.51 5.49
CA ILE A 31 22.71 -6.88 4.97
C ILE A 31 22.71 -6.83 3.45
N PRO A 32 23.87 -7.06 2.80
CA PRO A 32 23.96 -7.07 1.34
C PRO A 32 23.32 -8.33 0.76
N ILE A 33 22.23 -8.20 0.02
CA ILE A 33 21.54 -9.33 -0.60
C ILE A 33 22.18 -9.67 -1.94
N LYS A 34 22.49 -10.94 -2.13
CA LYS A 34 23.11 -11.52 -3.33
C LYS A 34 22.05 -12.04 -4.32
N SER A 35 21.02 -12.67 -3.80
CA SER A 35 19.99 -13.31 -4.61
C SER A 35 18.66 -13.45 -3.85
N GLY A 36 17.58 -13.74 -4.59
CA GLY A 36 16.28 -14.09 -4.02
C GLY A 36 15.59 -15.15 -4.86
N LYS A 37 14.85 -16.07 -4.21
CA LYS A 37 14.02 -17.08 -4.87
C LYS A 37 12.80 -17.45 -4.02
N GLY A 38 11.62 -17.39 -4.60
CA GLY A 38 10.39 -17.61 -3.85
C GLY A 38 10.28 -16.58 -2.72
N VAL A 39 10.06 -17.00 -1.48
CA VAL A 39 10.01 -16.12 -0.31
C VAL A 39 11.37 -15.84 0.34
N TRP A 40 12.45 -16.39 -0.21
CA TRP A 40 13.76 -16.35 0.41
C TRP A 40 14.70 -15.36 -0.26
N LEU A 41 15.38 -14.57 0.57
CA LEU A 41 16.54 -13.75 0.22
C LEU A 41 17.81 -14.43 0.72
N GLU A 42 18.92 -14.28 0.01
CA GLU A 42 20.22 -14.83 0.37
C GLU A 42 21.29 -13.74 0.31
N ASP A 43 22.11 -13.63 1.34
CA ASP A 43 23.23 -12.69 1.40
C ASP A 43 24.53 -13.28 0.83
N PHE A 44 25.61 -12.53 0.87
CA PHE A 44 26.90 -12.99 0.33
C PHE A 44 27.69 -13.92 1.25
N ASP A 45 27.25 -14.11 2.48
CA ASP A 45 27.83 -15.06 3.44
C ASP A 45 26.90 -16.30 3.59
N ASP A 46 26.00 -16.52 2.60
CA ASP A 46 25.07 -17.65 2.45
C ASP A 46 24.00 -17.75 3.56
N ASN A 47 23.75 -16.67 4.31
CA ASN A 47 22.59 -16.61 5.21
C ASN A 47 21.31 -16.37 4.41
N ARG A 48 20.21 -16.96 4.88
CA ARG A 48 18.90 -16.86 4.23
C ARG A 48 17.89 -16.16 5.13
N TYR A 49 17.04 -15.35 4.50
CA TYR A 49 16.00 -14.58 5.19
C TYR A 49 14.65 -14.77 4.50
N LEU A 50 13.67 -15.27 5.23
CA LEU A 50 12.29 -15.34 4.78
C LEU A 50 11.69 -13.93 4.75
N ASP A 51 11.23 -13.49 3.58
CA ASP A 51 10.65 -12.17 3.37
C ASP A 51 9.17 -12.13 3.81
N ALA A 52 8.93 -11.88 5.10
CA ALA A 52 7.60 -11.86 5.70
C ALA A 52 6.75 -10.65 5.33
N ILE A 53 7.32 -9.68 4.61
CA ILE A 53 6.70 -8.39 4.29
C ILE A 53 6.73 -8.06 2.79
N SER A 54 7.03 -9.06 1.93
CA SER A 54 7.07 -8.88 0.47
C SER A 54 7.96 -7.72 0.02
N SER A 55 9.15 -7.56 0.63
CA SER A 55 10.11 -6.48 0.33
C SER A 55 9.41 -5.10 0.27
N TRP A 56 8.66 -4.79 1.32
CA TRP A 56 7.82 -3.59 1.47
C TRP A 56 6.54 -3.61 0.62
N TRP A 57 5.84 -4.78 0.68
CA TRP A 57 4.48 -4.99 0.16
C TRP A 57 4.38 -5.10 -1.38
N VAL A 58 5.52 -5.13 -2.08
CA VAL A 58 5.53 -5.11 -3.55
C VAL A 58 5.52 -6.51 -4.17
N ASN A 59 6.20 -7.48 -3.54
CA ASN A 59 6.40 -8.81 -4.10
C ASN A 59 5.17 -9.71 -3.86
N LEU A 60 4.47 -10.09 -4.93
CA LEU A 60 3.32 -10.98 -4.84
C LEU A 60 3.69 -12.45 -5.04
N PHE A 61 4.51 -12.76 -6.05
CA PHE A 61 4.74 -14.11 -6.55
C PHE A 61 6.15 -14.63 -6.31
N GLY A 62 6.79 -14.08 -5.29
CA GLY A 62 8.15 -14.47 -4.89
C GLY A 62 9.24 -13.84 -5.75
N HIS A 63 10.43 -13.85 -5.18
CA HIS A 63 11.65 -13.38 -5.86
C HIS A 63 12.00 -14.28 -7.05
N SER A 64 12.51 -13.68 -8.12
CA SER A 64 12.95 -14.39 -9.33
C SER A 64 11.87 -15.30 -9.94
N ASN A 65 10.63 -14.83 -10.02
CA ASN A 65 9.53 -15.56 -10.61
C ASN A 65 9.80 -15.84 -12.11
N PRO A 66 9.76 -17.10 -12.57
CA PRO A 66 10.18 -17.45 -13.93
C PRO A 66 9.29 -16.84 -15.02
N THR A 67 7.96 -16.66 -14.76
CA THR A 67 7.02 -16.08 -15.72
C THR A 67 7.33 -14.61 -15.96
N ILE A 68 7.50 -13.83 -14.87
CA ILE A 68 7.80 -12.39 -14.98
C ILE A 68 9.21 -12.20 -15.55
N ASN A 69 10.19 -13.02 -15.14
CA ASN A 69 11.54 -12.98 -15.70
C ASN A 69 11.55 -13.20 -17.22
N ALA A 70 10.76 -14.17 -17.72
CA ALA A 70 10.68 -14.46 -19.15
C ALA A 70 10.05 -13.29 -19.93
N ALA A 71 8.98 -12.71 -19.41
CA ALA A 71 8.32 -11.56 -20.04
C ALA A 71 9.27 -10.35 -20.16
N LEU A 72 10.02 -10.04 -19.10
CA LEU A 72 11.00 -8.95 -19.09
C LEU A 72 12.15 -9.19 -20.09
N LYS A 73 12.68 -10.43 -20.17
CA LYS A 73 13.72 -10.76 -21.14
C LYS A 73 13.27 -10.58 -22.57
N ASN A 74 12.04 -11.03 -22.89
CA ASN A 74 11.47 -10.85 -24.22
C ASN A 74 11.24 -9.37 -24.55
N GLN A 75 10.74 -8.59 -23.57
CA GLN A 75 10.45 -7.16 -23.78
C GLN A 75 11.72 -6.34 -23.97
N ILE A 76 12.82 -6.67 -23.26
CA ILE A 76 14.11 -5.95 -23.37
C ILE A 76 14.73 -6.11 -24.76
N ASP A 77 14.49 -7.24 -25.43
CA ASP A 77 14.96 -7.49 -26.80
C ASP A 77 14.11 -6.78 -27.87
N THR A 78 12.96 -6.20 -27.46
CA THR A 78 12.03 -5.54 -28.40
C THR A 78 12.00 -4.03 -28.25
N LEU A 79 11.67 -3.54 -27.05
CA LEU A 79 11.56 -2.11 -26.74
C LEU A 79 11.61 -1.91 -25.22
N GLU A 80 12.63 -1.21 -24.75
CA GLU A 80 12.79 -0.88 -23.34
C GLU A 80 11.91 0.30 -22.91
N HIS A 81 11.84 1.34 -23.75
CA HIS A 81 11.04 2.55 -23.52
C HIS A 81 10.88 3.38 -24.78
N VAL A 82 9.80 4.12 -24.86
CA VAL A 82 9.55 5.19 -25.83
C VAL A 82 8.69 6.28 -25.19
N ILE A 83 8.88 7.53 -25.61
CA ILE A 83 8.02 8.64 -25.16
C ILE A 83 6.54 8.33 -25.40
N PHE A 84 5.69 8.47 -24.37
CA PHE A 84 4.25 8.14 -24.46
C PHE A 84 3.39 9.34 -24.87
N ALA A 85 3.98 10.50 -25.12
CA ALA A 85 3.32 11.69 -25.66
C ALA A 85 3.36 11.69 -27.19
N GLY A 86 2.28 11.25 -27.83
CA GLY A 86 2.17 11.16 -29.30
C GLY A 86 2.68 9.84 -29.89
N PHE A 87 3.36 8.99 -29.10
CA PHE A 87 3.67 7.61 -29.44
C PHE A 87 2.93 6.66 -28.48
N THR A 88 2.83 5.41 -28.87
CA THR A 88 2.24 4.33 -28.07
C THR A 88 2.94 3.02 -28.39
N HIS A 89 2.68 1.97 -27.60
CA HIS A 89 3.16 0.62 -27.88
C HIS A 89 2.15 -0.43 -27.37
N GLU A 90 2.15 -1.60 -27.98
CA GLU A 90 1.20 -2.68 -27.73
C GLU A 90 1.11 -3.06 -26.25
N THR A 91 2.24 -3.28 -25.58
CA THR A 91 2.30 -3.67 -24.17
C THR A 91 1.60 -2.68 -23.23
N GLY A 92 1.70 -1.37 -23.53
CA GLY A 92 1.00 -0.34 -22.74
C GLY A 92 -0.51 -0.33 -23.00
N ILE A 93 -0.93 -0.58 -24.25
CA ILE A 93 -2.34 -0.68 -24.63
C ILE A 93 -2.98 -1.90 -23.95
N GLU A 94 -2.38 -3.09 -24.11
CA GLU A 94 -2.87 -4.34 -23.53
C GLU A 94 -2.98 -4.27 -21.99
N LEU A 95 -2.02 -3.65 -21.33
CA LEU A 95 -2.09 -3.45 -19.88
C LEU A 95 -3.27 -2.56 -19.50
N ALA A 96 -3.50 -1.45 -20.20
CA ALA A 96 -4.63 -0.56 -19.94
C ALA A 96 -5.97 -1.27 -20.17
N GLU A 97 -6.11 -2.05 -21.24
CA GLU A 97 -7.30 -2.85 -21.54
C GLU A 97 -7.57 -3.88 -20.43
N LYS A 98 -6.54 -4.62 -19.98
CA LYS A 98 -6.67 -5.56 -18.87
C LYS A 98 -7.08 -4.87 -17.57
N LEU A 99 -6.45 -3.76 -17.22
CA LEU A 99 -6.79 -3.02 -16.01
C LEU A 99 -8.24 -2.53 -16.03
N VAL A 100 -8.69 -1.96 -17.16
CA VAL A 100 -10.09 -1.55 -17.33
C VAL A 100 -11.05 -2.73 -17.20
N GLN A 101 -10.68 -3.91 -17.71
CA GLN A 101 -11.51 -5.11 -17.63
C GLN A 101 -11.66 -5.66 -16.21
N ILE A 102 -10.60 -5.63 -15.38
CA ILE A 102 -10.58 -6.30 -14.09
C ILE A 102 -10.90 -5.38 -12.91
N THR A 103 -10.86 -4.06 -13.09
CA THR A 103 -11.15 -3.08 -12.03
C THR A 103 -12.67 -2.86 -11.89
N PRO A 104 -13.13 -2.24 -10.79
CA PRO A 104 -14.56 -1.95 -10.59
C PRO A 104 -15.20 -1.26 -11.79
N THR A 105 -16.43 -1.67 -12.10
CA THR A 105 -17.18 -1.22 -13.30
C THR A 105 -17.27 0.31 -13.37
N GLY A 106 -17.06 0.86 -14.58
CA GLY A 106 -17.12 2.31 -14.85
C GLY A 106 -15.77 3.00 -14.91
N LEU A 107 -14.70 2.35 -14.44
CA LEU A 107 -13.33 2.82 -14.63
C LEU A 107 -12.85 2.43 -16.03
N SER A 108 -12.93 3.36 -16.99
CA SER A 108 -12.76 3.11 -18.43
C SER A 108 -11.50 3.77 -19.01
N ARG A 109 -10.76 4.55 -18.24
CA ARG A 109 -9.54 5.26 -18.66
C ARG A 109 -8.39 4.97 -17.71
N CYS A 110 -7.21 4.74 -18.28
CA CYS A 110 -5.99 4.46 -17.56
C CYS A 110 -4.93 5.55 -17.84
N PHE A 111 -4.34 6.08 -16.80
CA PHE A 111 -3.20 7.01 -16.88
C PHE A 111 -2.02 6.40 -16.11
N TYR A 112 -0.88 6.23 -16.78
CA TYR A 112 0.32 5.66 -16.18
C TYR A 112 1.18 6.72 -15.50
N ALA A 113 1.81 6.33 -14.38
CA ALA A 113 2.85 7.09 -13.69
C ALA A 113 3.93 6.13 -13.13
N ASP A 114 4.96 6.66 -12.46
CA ASP A 114 6.16 5.87 -12.15
C ASP A 114 6.06 5.09 -10.84
N ASN A 115 5.36 5.61 -9.83
CA ASN A 115 5.26 5.02 -8.50
C ASN A 115 3.96 5.42 -7.80
N GLY A 116 3.71 4.86 -6.60
CA GLY A 116 2.47 5.10 -5.87
C GLY A 116 2.20 6.58 -5.55
N SER A 117 3.21 7.31 -5.03
CA SER A 117 3.04 8.74 -4.75
C SER A 117 2.69 9.52 -6.02
N ALA A 118 3.30 9.17 -7.15
CA ALA A 118 3.00 9.79 -8.44
C ALA A 118 1.56 9.53 -8.89
N ALA A 119 1.02 8.31 -8.66
CA ALA A 119 -0.39 8.02 -8.94
C ALA A 119 -1.33 8.89 -8.08
N VAL A 120 -1.02 9.06 -6.80
CA VAL A 120 -1.79 9.94 -5.91
C VAL A 120 -1.74 11.39 -6.40
N GLU A 121 -0.55 11.92 -6.75
CA GLU A 121 -0.42 13.27 -7.33
C GLU A 121 -1.28 13.44 -8.59
N VAL A 122 -1.29 12.43 -9.47
CA VAL A 122 -2.12 12.43 -10.69
C VAL A 122 -3.60 12.49 -10.34
N ALA A 123 -4.08 11.63 -9.42
CA ALA A 123 -5.48 11.60 -9.03
C ALA A 123 -5.94 12.91 -8.38
N LEU A 124 -5.12 13.47 -7.47
CA LEU A 124 -5.40 14.77 -6.84
C LEU A 124 -5.49 15.91 -7.90
N LYS A 125 -4.51 15.97 -8.80
CA LYS A 125 -4.48 16.99 -9.87
C LYS A 125 -5.62 16.82 -10.85
N MET A 126 -5.97 15.59 -11.26
CA MET A 126 -7.11 15.33 -12.13
C MET A 126 -8.41 15.75 -11.46
N SER A 127 -8.63 15.38 -10.20
CA SER A 127 -9.82 15.75 -9.46
C SER A 127 -9.96 17.26 -9.34
N PHE A 128 -8.90 17.97 -8.95
CA PHE A 128 -8.90 19.42 -8.87
C PHE A 128 -9.19 20.08 -10.23
N HIS A 129 -8.46 19.68 -11.28
CA HIS A 129 -8.55 20.26 -12.62
C HIS A 129 -9.94 20.00 -13.26
N TYR A 130 -10.53 18.82 -13.01
CA TYR A 130 -11.91 18.50 -13.42
C TYR A 130 -12.89 19.58 -12.92
N TRP A 131 -12.85 19.92 -11.63
CA TRP A 131 -13.75 20.93 -11.07
C TRP A 131 -13.51 22.32 -11.64
N GLN A 132 -12.24 22.67 -11.96
CA GLN A 132 -11.94 23.93 -12.62
C GLN A 132 -12.52 23.97 -14.03
N ASN A 133 -12.36 22.88 -14.82
CA ASN A 133 -12.92 22.78 -16.17
C ASN A 133 -14.47 22.86 -16.17
N LEU A 134 -15.12 22.40 -15.11
CA LEU A 134 -16.57 22.53 -14.96
C LEU A 134 -17.03 23.87 -14.35
N GLY A 135 -16.15 24.86 -14.21
CA GLY A 135 -16.50 26.16 -13.68
C GLY A 135 -16.86 26.18 -12.18
N GLN A 136 -16.30 25.23 -11.41
CA GLN A 136 -16.46 25.15 -9.96
C GLN A 136 -15.16 25.55 -9.20
N PRO A 137 -14.69 26.81 -9.31
CA PRO A 137 -13.38 27.22 -8.80
C PRO A 137 -13.24 27.21 -7.27
N LYS A 138 -14.34 27.06 -6.55
CA LYS A 138 -14.33 26.95 -5.09
C LYS A 138 -13.89 25.58 -4.61
N LYS A 139 -14.03 24.54 -5.43
CA LYS A 139 -13.60 23.17 -5.09
C LYS A 139 -12.08 23.09 -5.18
N THR A 140 -11.40 23.25 -4.05
CA THR A 140 -9.92 23.32 -3.96
C THR A 140 -9.36 22.48 -2.82
N LYS A 141 -10.21 21.90 -1.96
CA LYS A 141 -9.79 21.13 -0.78
C LYS A 141 -9.94 19.64 -1.01
N PHE A 142 -9.17 18.88 -0.25
CA PHE A 142 -9.28 17.42 -0.14
C PHE A 142 -9.61 17.04 1.29
N ILE A 143 -10.29 15.91 1.45
CA ILE A 143 -10.50 15.26 2.74
C ILE A 143 -9.64 14.00 2.78
N ASN A 144 -8.88 13.81 3.86
CA ASN A 144 -8.16 12.59 4.19
C ASN A 144 -8.62 12.04 5.55
N LEU A 145 -8.14 10.88 5.93
CA LEU A 145 -8.38 10.29 7.24
C LEU A 145 -7.16 10.43 8.15
N GLU A 146 -7.38 10.52 9.46
CA GLU A 146 -6.31 10.34 10.44
C GLU A 146 -5.56 9.02 10.19
N ASN A 147 -4.25 9.02 10.45
CA ASN A 147 -3.35 7.89 10.25
C ASN A 147 -3.23 7.40 8.78
N SER A 148 -3.75 8.12 7.80
CA SER A 148 -3.61 7.74 6.39
C SER A 148 -2.20 7.97 5.86
N TYR A 149 -1.82 7.17 4.85
CA TYR A 149 -0.54 7.31 4.15
C TYR A 149 -0.73 7.08 2.65
N HIS A 150 -0.35 8.06 1.86
CA HIS A 150 -0.53 8.04 0.40
C HIS A 150 0.77 8.28 -0.37
N GLY A 151 1.90 8.38 0.33
CA GLY A 151 3.22 8.63 -0.25
C GLY A 151 3.90 9.85 0.32
N GLU A 152 5.09 10.20 -0.21
CA GLU A 152 6.00 11.19 0.36
C GLU A 152 6.36 12.34 -0.60
N THR A 153 5.74 12.43 -1.79
CA THR A 153 5.72 13.67 -2.58
C THR A 153 4.85 14.70 -1.85
N LEU A 154 5.05 15.98 -2.08
CA LEU A 154 4.38 17.02 -1.28
C LEU A 154 2.86 16.96 -1.30
N GLY A 155 2.24 16.65 -2.44
CA GLY A 155 0.79 16.47 -2.53
C GLY A 155 0.31 15.21 -1.84
N ALA A 156 0.96 14.07 -2.08
CA ALA A 156 0.64 12.81 -1.41
C ALA A 156 0.86 12.89 0.11
N LEU A 157 1.94 13.54 0.54
CA LEU A 157 2.24 13.79 1.95
C LEU A 157 1.22 14.72 2.60
N ALA A 158 0.72 15.72 1.86
CA ALA A 158 -0.31 16.64 2.37
C ALA A 158 -1.60 15.91 2.72
N VAL A 159 -2.04 14.95 1.89
CA VAL A 159 -3.23 14.12 2.12
C VAL A 159 -2.97 12.91 3.02
N GLY A 160 -1.73 12.66 3.46
CA GLY A 160 -1.40 11.72 4.52
C GLY A 160 -1.56 12.36 5.91
N ASP A 161 -1.53 11.53 6.98
CA ASP A 161 -1.62 12.01 8.37
C ASP A 161 -0.67 11.27 9.33
N VAL A 162 0.32 10.55 8.83
CA VAL A 162 1.35 9.95 9.69
C VAL A 162 2.33 11.04 10.14
N ALA A 163 2.19 11.47 11.39
CA ALA A 163 2.93 12.61 11.96
C ALA A 163 4.45 12.51 11.80
N LEU A 164 5.00 11.28 11.89
CA LEU A 164 6.44 11.02 11.72
C LEU A 164 6.98 11.54 10.37
N TYR A 165 6.21 11.39 9.30
CA TYR A 165 6.62 11.81 7.95
C TYR A 165 6.22 13.25 7.65
N LYS A 166 5.11 13.73 8.22
CA LYS A 166 4.47 15.01 7.84
C LYS A 166 4.99 16.22 8.60
N LYS A 167 5.31 16.06 9.90
CA LYS A 167 5.51 17.18 10.84
C LYS A 167 6.54 18.23 10.38
N ILE A 168 7.70 17.78 9.89
CA ILE A 168 8.78 18.69 9.49
C ILE A 168 8.47 19.44 8.20
N TYR A 169 7.64 18.86 7.33
CA TYR A 169 7.28 19.42 6.04
C TYR A 169 5.98 20.23 6.07
N SER A 170 5.30 20.33 7.22
CA SER A 170 4.01 21.02 7.35
C SER A 170 3.95 22.41 6.71
N PRO A 171 5.01 23.26 6.74
CA PRO A 171 4.99 24.56 6.09
C PRO A 171 4.92 24.51 4.54
N LEU A 172 5.23 23.37 3.93
CA LEU A 172 5.24 23.17 2.48
C LEU A 172 3.96 22.49 1.96
N LEU A 173 3.10 22.00 2.85
CA LEU A 173 1.98 21.16 2.49
C LEU A 173 0.72 21.99 2.24
N MET A 174 -0.10 21.55 1.26
CA MET A 174 -1.42 22.13 1.06
C MET A 174 -2.34 21.83 2.25
N ASN A 175 -3.30 22.73 2.49
CA ASN A 175 -4.31 22.54 3.53
C ASN A 175 -5.33 21.48 3.11
N VAL A 176 -5.55 20.50 3.98
CA VAL A 176 -6.54 19.43 3.82
C VAL A 176 -7.46 19.41 5.03
N ILE A 177 -8.61 18.78 4.90
CA ILE A 177 -9.55 18.52 6.00
C ILE A 177 -9.33 17.07 6.44
N THR A 178 -8.91 16.86 7.68
CA THR A 178 -8.68 15.51 8.21
C THR A 178 -9.92 15.04 8.98
N ALA A 179 -10.48 13.91 8.60
CA ALA A 179 -11.58 13.24 9.29
C ALA A 179 -11.02 12.13 10.22
N PRO A 180 -11.76 11.79 11.30
CA PRO A 180 -11.36 10.70 12.19
C PRO A 180 -11.20 9.37 11.45
N SER A 181 -10.19 8.58 11.87
CA SER A 181 -9.98 7.22 11.34
C SER A 181 -11.08 6.26 11.80
N PRO A 182 -11.60 5.39 10.91
CA PRO A 182 -12.56 4.35 11.28
C PRO A 182 -11.92 3.12 11.95
N ASP A 183 -10.71 3.24 12.50
CA ASP A 183 -9.91 2.16 13.08
C ASP A 183 -10.67 1.35 14.15
N CYS A 184 -11.06 0.12 13.82
CA CYS A 184 -11.83 -0.77 14.68
C CYS A 184 -11.08 -1.23 15.95
N TYR A 185 -9.80 -0.91 16.10
CA TYR A 185 -9.07 -1.14 17.34
C TYR A 185 -9.72 -0.44 18.55
N PHE A 186 -10.38 0.69 18.33
CA PHE A 186 -11.00 1.50 19.38
C PHE A 186 -12.49 1.22 19.60
N ARG A 187 -13.04 0.15 18.99
CA ARG A 187 -14.42 -0.26 19.21
C ARG A 187 -14.67 -0.66 20.67
N GLU A 188 -15.91 -0.54 21.08
CA GLU A 188 -16.35 -0.98 22.41
C GLU A 188 -16.40 -2.51 22.51
N ASP A 189 -16.36 -3.04 23.74
CA ASP A 189 -16.45 -4.47 23.96
C ASP A 189 -17.82 -5.00 23.48
N GLY A 190 -17.80 -6.00 22.59
CA GLY A 190 -18.99 -6.57 21.98
C GLY A 190 -19.51 -5.81 20.75
N GLU A 191 -18.98 -4.63 20.42
CA GLU A 191 -19.33 -3.89 19.20
C GLU A 191 -18.71 -4.58 17.98
N SER A 192 -19.53 -4.83 16.94
CA SER A 192 -19.02 -5.39 15.69
C SER A 192 -18.18 -4.36 14.91
N TRP A 193 -17.32 -4.80 14.00
CA TRP A 193 -16.58 -3.90 13.10
C TRP A 193 -17.54 -3.06 12.24
N ALA A 194 -18.63 -3.67 11.76
CA ALA A 194 -19.63 -2.98 10.95
C ALA A 194 -20.36 -1.88 11.72
N ASP A 195 -20.78 -2.14 12.97
CA ASP A 195 -21.47 -1.15 13.81
C ASP A 195 -20.54 0.01 14.14
N TYR A 196 -19.30 -0.30 14.55
CA TYR A 196 -18.29 0.72 14.84
C TYR A 196 -18.00 1.58 13.60
N SER A 197 -17.72 0.97 12.45
CA SER A 197 -17.42 1.68 11.21
C SER A 197 -18.61 2.56 10.76
N THR A 198 -19.84 2.08 10.92
CA THR A 198 -21.06 2.86 10.64
C THR A 198 -21.16 4.07 11.58
N ARG A 199 -20.90 3.90 12.86
CA ARG A 199 -20.91 4.97 13.86
C ARG A 199 -19.81 6.01 13.57
N GLN A 200 -18.60 5.57 13.21
CA GLN A 200 -17.50 6.46 12.87
C GLN A 200 -17.75 7.24 11.58
N PHE A 201 -18.47 6.66 10.62
CA PHE A 201 -18.81 7.33 9.37
C PHE A 201 -19.60 8.63 9.56
N ALA A 202 -20.42 8.71 10.61
CA ALA A 202 -21.22 9.92 10.90
C ALA A 202 -20.36 11.19 11.05
N HIS A 203 -19.10 11.05 11.49
CA HIS A 203 -18.16 12.18 11.58
C HIS A 203 -17.76 12.70 10.19
N LEU A 204 -17.46 11.79 9.26
CA LEU A 204 -17.09 12.16 7.89
C LEU A 204 -18.30 12.70 7.11
N ASP A 205 -19.48 12.12 7.26
CA ASP A 205 -20.71 12.63 6.61
C ASP A 205 -20.99 14.08 7.02
N LYS A 206 -20.85 14.40 8.31
CA LYS A 206 -20.98 15.78 8.80
C LYS A 206 -19.91 16.73 8.23
N ILE A 207 -18.68 16.28 8.10
CA ILE A 207 -17.60 17.07 7.48
C ILE A 207 -17.92 17.33 6.01
N LEU A 208 -18.40 16.33 5.27
CA LEU A 208 -18.84 16.47 3.88
C LEU A 208 -20.01 17.43 3.75
N GLU A 209 -21.05 17.30 4.59
CA GLU A 209 -22.20 18.21 4.60
C GLU A 209 -21.77 19.68 4.73
N GLN A 210 -20.81 19.96 5.61
CA GLN A 210 -20.34 21.32 5.89
C GLN A 210 -19.41 21.90 4.83
N ASN A 211 -18.67 21.06 4.07
CA ASN A 211 -17.57 21.49 3.23
C ASN A 211 -17.71 21.11 1.75
N ALA A 212 -18.77 20.42 1.34
CA ALA A 212 -18.90 19.86 -0.01
C ALA A 212 -18.70 20.86 -1.15
N SER A 213 -19.09 22.13 -0.94
CA SER A 213 -18.92 23.20 -1.93
C SER A 213 -17.47 23.57 -2.22
N GLU A 214 -16.54 23.18 -1.33
CA GLU A 214 -15.11 23.49 -1.45
C GLU A 214 -14.24 22.24 -1.64
N VAL A 215 -14.82 21.04 -1.48
CA VAL A 215 -14.09 19.76 -1.52
C VAL A 215 -14.09 19.18 -2.93
N CYS A 216 -12.89 18.87 -3.45
CA CYS A 216 -12.69 18.13 -4.70
C CYS A 216 -12.96 16.64 -4.53
N ALA A 217 -12.29 16.05 -3.55
CA ALA A 217 -12.32 14.60 -3.32
C ALA A 217 -12.08 14.23 -1.87
N VAL A 218 -12.56 13.03 -1.51
CA VAL A 218 -12.07 12.27 -0.35
C VAL A 218 -11.09 11.23 -0.86
N ILE A 219 -9.93 11.11 -0.22
CA ILE A 219 -8.95 10.04 -0.48
C ILE A 219 -8.89 9.07 0.68
N ILE A 220 -8.83 7.77 0.38
CA ILE A 220 -8.85 6.70 1.39
C ILE A 220 -8.02 5.50 0.96
N GLU A 221 -7.35 4.84 1.91
CA GLU A 221 -6.82 3.48 1.77
C GLU A 221 -7.96 2.49 2.07
N PRO A 222 -8.49 1.73 1.10
CA PRO A 222 -9.61 0.82 1.34
C PRO A 222 -9.26 -0.30 2.33
N LEU A 223 -10.08 -0.46 3.36
CA LEU A 223 -10.06 -1.49 4.42
C LEU A 223 -8.86 -1.47 5.36
N VAL A 224 -7.66 -1.07 4.92
CA VAL A 224 -6.44 -1.12 5.74
C VAL A 224 -5.57 0.11 5.52
N GLN A 225 -5.38 0.92 6.57
CA GLN A 225 -4.39 2.00 6.62
C GLN A 225 -3.02 1.38 6.95
N CYS A 226 -2.29 1.00 5.90
CA CYS A 226 -1.11 0.16 6.06
C CYS A 226 0.02 0.83 6.85
N ALA A 227 0.59 1.93 6.36
CA ALA A 227 1.72 2.60 7.01
C ALA A 227 1.33 3.30 8.32
N GLY A 228 0.04 3.59 8.52
CA GLY A 228 -0.52 4.11 9.76
C GLY A 228 -0.61 3.09 10.91
N GLY A 229 -0.02 1.91 10.75
CA GLY A 229 0.01 0.85 11.76
C GLY A 229 -0.92 -0.32 11.46
N MET A 230 -1.17 -0.61 10.19
CA MET A 230 -2.08 -1.70 9.76
C MET A 230 -3.46 -1.60 10.42
N ARG A 231 -4.03 -0.40 10.47
CA ARG A 231 -5.35 -0.13 11.05
C ARG A 231 -6.43 -0.62 10.10
N MET A 232 -7.43 -1.29 10.65
CA MET A 232 -8.44 -1.98 9.84
C MET A 232 -9.85 -1.54 10.20
N TYR A 233 -10.74 -1.55 9.20
CA TYR A 233 -12.13 -1.17 9.35
C TYR A 233 -13.04 -1.98 8.40
N ASP A 234 -14.34 -1.98 8.66
CA ASP A 234 -15.31 -2.75 7.89
C ASP A 234 -15.65 -2.09 6.53
N ALA A 235 -15.93 -2.92 5.53
CA ALA A 235 -16.29 -2.49 4.18
C ALA A 235 -17.54 -1.59 4.13
N ILE A 236 -18.40 -1.65 5.14
CA ILE A 236 -19.58 -0.77 5.25
C ILE A 236 -19.19 0.72 5.24
N TYR A 237 -18.01 1.07 5.80
CA TYR A 237 -17.54 2.46 5.77
C TYR A 237 -17.32 2.96 4.34
N LEU A 238 -16.70 2.13 3.48
CA LEU A 238 -16.50 2.46 2.06
C LEU A 238 -17.83 2.59 1.30
N LYS A 239 -18.80 1.72 1.61
CA LYS A 239 -20.13 1.76 1.01
C LYS A 239 -20.87 3.06 1.36
N LEU A 240 -20.83 3.44 2.62
CA LEU A 240 -21.39 4.70 3.10
C LEU A 240 -20.65 5.91 2.51
N LEU A 241 -19.32 5.84 2.40
CA LEU A 241 -18.50 6.91 1.82
C LEU A 241 -18.83 7.12 0.34
N ARG A 242 -18.99 6.05 -0.46
CA ARG A 242 -19.39 6.21 -1.88
C ARG A 242 -20.74 6.90 -1.98
N ALA A 243 -21.72 6.45 -1.21
CA ALA A 243 -23.04 7.06 -1.21
C ALA A 243 -23.03 8.56 -0.79
N ALA A 244 -22.18 8.92 0.17
CA ALA A 244 -22.02 10.32 0.59
C ALA A 244 -21.29 11.14 -0.48
N CYS A 245 -20.24 10.62 -1.12
CA CYS A 245 -19.57 11.29 -2.23
C CYS A 245 -20.55 11.60 -3.38
N ASP A 246 -21.42 10.65 -3.72
CA ASP A 246 -22.47 10.85 -4.73
C ASP A 246 -23.48 11.93 -4.30
N LYS A 247 -23.97 11.85 -3.05
CA LYS A 247 -24.92 12.81 -2.48
C LYS A 247 -24.39 14.25 -2.51
N TYR A 248 -23.12 14.42 -2.17
CA TYR A 248 -22.49 15.73 -2.02
C TYR A 248 -21.72 16.20 -3.26
N ASN A 249 -21.75 15.43 -4.34
CA ASN A 249 -21.02 15.69 -5.58
C ASN A 249 -19.52 15.98 -5.33
N VAL A 250 -18.84 15.00 -4.69
CA VAL A 250 -17.43 15.01 -4.35
C VAL A 250 -16.81 13.71 -4.89
N HIS A 251 -15.61 13.77 -5.46
CA HIS A 251 -14.94 12.57 -5.95
C HIS A 251 -14.47 11.66 -4.80
N LEU A 252 -14.43 10.35 -5.08
CA LEU A 252 -13.79 9.33 -4.25
C LEU A 252 -12.50 8.86 -4.92
N ILE A 253 -11.36 9.04 -4.26
CA ILE A 253 -10.07 8.49 -4.65
C ILE A 253 -9.77 7.28 -3.76
N ALA A 254 -9.77 6.08 -4.34
CA ALA A 254 -9.38 4.86 -3.64
C ALA A 254 -7.89 4.58 -3.89
N ASP A 255 -7.10 4.61 -2.85
CA ASP A 255 -5.68 4.26 -2.88
C ASP A 255 -5.51 2.77 -2.59
N GLU A 256 -5.49 1.96 -3.63
CA GLU A 256 -5.24 0.51 -3.53
C GLU A 256 -3.79 0.11 -3.82
N ILE A 257 -2.86 1.06 -3.70
CA ILE A 257 -1.43 0.83 -3.95
C ILE A 257 -0.87 -0.30 -3.09
N ALA A 258 -1.28 -0.36 -1.81
CA ALA A 258 -0.81 -1.38 -0.87
C ALA A 258 -1.78 -2.56 -0.70
N VAL A 259 -3.07 -2.34 -0.92
CA VAL A 259 -4.16 -3.27 -0.57
C VAL A 259 -4.75 -4.01 -1.77
N GLY A 260 -4.48 -3.56 -2.99
CA GLY A 260 -4.93 -4.20 -4.22
C GLY A 260 -4.22 -5.53 -4.53
N PHE A 261 -4.61 -6.15 -5.64
CA PHE A 261 -4.03 -7.37 -6.17
C PHE A 261 -4.06 -8.56 -5.18
N GLY A 262 -5.20 -8.77 -4.53
CA GLY A 262 -5.43 -9.95 -3.69
C GLY A 262 -5.05 -9.82 -2.22
N ARG A 263 -4.44 -8.72 -1.79
CA ARG A 263 -3.96 -8.54 -0.40
C ARG A 263 -5.06 -8.64 0.64
N THR A 264 -6.24 -8.10 0.35
CA THR A 264 -7.38 -8.07 1.27
C THR A 264 -8.36 -9.24 1.13
N GLY A 265 -8.10 -10.19 0.21
CA GLY A 265 -8.93 -11.37 0.00
C GLY A 265 -9.87 -11.30 -1.22
N THR A 266 -9.95 -10.16 -1.90
CA THR A 266 -10.52 -9.91 -3.23
C THR A 266 -9.44 -9.35 -4.14
N LEU A 267 -9.64 -9.28 -5.45
CA LEU A 267 -8.63 -8.73 -6.36
C LEU A 267 -8.37 -7.25 -6.01
N PHE A 268 -9.43 -6.48 -5.80
CA PHE A 268 -9.39 -5.13 -5.27
C PHE A 268 -10.23 -5.00 -4.00
N ALA A 269 -9.78 -4.18 -3.05
CA ALA A 269 -10.45 -4.00 -1.77
C ALA A 269 -11.84 -3.36 -1.90
N CYS A 270 -12.04 -2.48 -2.89
CA CYS A 270 -13.33 -1.86 -3.21
C CYS A 270 -14.43 -2.88 -3.53
N GLU A 271 -14.08 -4.08 -4.03
CA GLU A 271 -15.05 -5.15 -4.31
C GLU A 271 -15.80 -5.61 -3.06
N GLN A 272 -15.15 -5.58 -1.87
CA GLN A 272 -15.80 -6.00 -0.62
C GLN A 272 -16.91 -5.04 -0.17
N ALA A 273 -16.85 -3.80 -0.63
CA ALA A 273 -17.88 -2.80 -0.40
C ALA A 273 -18.88 -2.68 -1.57
N GLU A 274 -18.66 -3.43 -2.67
CA GLU A 274 -19.46 -3.35 -3.89
C GLU A 274 -19.53 -1.92 -4.47
N ILE A 275 -18.41 -1.19 -4.44
CA ILE A 275 -18.33 0.19 -4.91
C ILE A 275 -17.35 0.35 -6.08
N SER A 276 -17.58 1.41 -6.87
CA SER A 276 -16.62 1.94 -7.83
C SER A 276 -16.21 3.35 -7.43
N PRO A 277 -14.91 3.64 -7.25
CA PRO A 277 -14.42 4.99 -7.01
C PRO A 277 -14.40 5.82 -8.29
N ASP A 278 -14.21 7.14 -8.16
CA ASP A 278 -13.97 8.03 -9.30
C ASP A 278 -12.53 7.92 -9.81
N PHE A 279 -11.60 7.63 -8.88
CA PHE A 279 -10.20 7.35 -9.18
C PHE A 279 -9.73 6.14 -8.37
N LEU A 280 -9.05 5.22 -9.03
CA LEU A 280 -8.41 4.07 -8.42
C LEU A 280 -6.90 4.15 -8.65
N CYS A 281 -6.10 4.30 -7.59
CA CYS A 281 -4.65 4.35 -7.65
C CYS A 281 -4.05 2.96 -7.42
N LEU A 282 -3.24 2.48 -8.35
CA LEU A 282 -2.59 1.18 -8.34
C LEU A 282 -1.06 1.33 -8.50
N SER A 283 -0.29 0.50 -7.78
CA SER A 283 1.18 0.38 -7.90
C SER A 283 1.65 -0.90 -7.20
N LYS A 284 2.87 -0.95 -6.68
CA LYS A 284 3.44 -2.07 -5.89
C LYS A 284 3.18 -3.44 -6.52
N GLY A 285 2.11 -4.13 -6.07
CA GLY A 285 1.69 -5.44 -6.59
C GLY A 285 1.42 -5.46 -8.08
N LEU A 286 1.14 -4.33 -8.72
CA LEU A 286 0.87 -4.21 -10.15
C LEU A 286 1.95 -4.89 -11.01
N THR A 287 3.22 -4.76 -10.65
CA THR A 287 4.34 -5.38 -11.37
C THR A 287 4.91 -6.62 -10.65
N GLY A 288 4.19 -7.16 -9.65
CA GLY A 288 4.72 -8.25 -8.81
C GLY A 288 5.97 -7.87 -8.02
N GLY A 289 6.28 -6.57 -7.91
CA GLY A 289 7.46 -6.06 -7.21
C GLY A 289 8.73 -5.99 -8.05
N TYR A 290 8.63 -6.12 -9.38
CA TYR A 290 9.81 -6.16 -10.26
C TYR A 290 10.29 -4.77 -10.68
N LEU A 291 9.39 -3.89 -11.06
CA LEU A 291 9.72 -2.55 -11.57
C LEU A 291 8.75 -1.51 -11.01
N PRO A 292 9.23 -0.25 -10.84
CA PRO A 292 8.34 0.84 -10.51
C PRO A 292 7.37 1.10 -11.68
N LEU A 293 6.09 1.12 -11.36
CA LEU A 293 4.98 1.51 -12.24
C LEU A 293 3.79 1.83 -11.36
N SER A 294 2.98 2.77 -11.79
CA SER A 294 1.65 2.99 -11.25
C SER A 294 0.65 3.31 -12.34
N ALA A 295 -0.63 3.13 -12.01
CA ALA A 295 -1.75 3.46 -12.88
C ALA A 295 -2.83 4.16 -12.06
N VAL A 296 -3.45 5.15 -12.66
CA VAL A 296 -4.68 5.78 -12.17
C VAL A 296 -5.80 5.42 -13.14
N LEU A 297 -6.77 4.64 -12.67
CA LEU A 297 -8.00 4.37 -13.42
C LEU A 297 -9.02 5.43 -13.07
N THR A 298 -9.78 5.89 -14.07
CA THR A 298 -10.85 6.87 -13.89
C THR A 298 -12.01 6.64 -14.87
N THR A 299 -13.07 7.42 -14.76
CA THR A 299 -14.30 7.28 -15.54
C THR A 299 -14.24 8.09 -16.83
N ASP A 300 -15.07 7.70 -17.83
CA ASP A 300 -15.29 8.50 -19.04
C ASP A 300 -15.88 9.89 -18.73
N ASN A 301 -16.69 10.00 -17.68
CA ASN A 301 -17.25 11.29 -17.26
C ASN A 301 -16.12 12.27 -16.87
N ILE A 302 -15.13 11.79 -16.12
CA ILE A 302 -13.98 12.63 -15.73
C ILE A 302 -13.12 12.93 -16.95
N TYR A 303 -12.80 11.93 -17.76
CA TYR A 303 -12.01 12.10 -18.99
C TYR A 303 -12.64 13.15 -19.94
N SER A 304 -13.95 13.12 -20.10
CA SER A 304 -14.67 14.01 -21.00
C SER A 304 -14.53 15.50 -20.65
N ALA A 305 -14.30 15.83 -19.39
CA ALA A 305 -14.06 17.21 -18.95
C ALA A 305 -12.71 17.77 -19.44
N PHE A 306 -11.81 16.92 -19.91
CA PHE A 306 -10.50 17.31 -20.47
C PHE A 306 -10.45 17.19 -22.00
N TYR A 307 -11.50 16.66 -22.61
CA TYR A 307 -11.56 16.37 -24.04
C TYR A 307 -12.27 17.51 -24.80
N ASP A 308 -11.50 18.48 -25.28
CA ASP A 308 -12.01 19.63 -26.05
C ASP A 308 -10.93 20.11 -27.03
N ASP A 309 -11.26 21.11 -27.86
CA ASP A 309 -10.31 21.76 -28.76
C ASP A 309 -9.13 22.37 -28.00
N TYR A 310 -7.95 22.30 -28.60
CA TYR A 310 -6.71 22.85 -28.00
C TYR A 310 -6.86 24.30 -27.52
N SER A 311 -7.65 25.14 -28.22
CA SER A 311 -7.91 26.53 -27.85
C SER A 311 -8.61 26.71 -26.50
N LYS A 312 -9.23 25.65 -25.95
CA LYS A 312 -9.90 25.66 -24.64
C LYS A 312 -8.94 25.44 -23.49
N LEU A 313 -7.75 24.90 -23.76
CA LEU A 313 -6.69 24.61 -22.78
C LEU A 313 -7.17 23.73 -21.60
N THR A 314 -8.11 22.83 -21.84
CA THR A 314 -8.67 21.92 -20.82
C THR A 314 -7.83 20.67 -20.62
N GLY A 315 -6.84 20.39 -21.47
CA GLY A 315 -6.03 19.17 -21.43
C GLY A 315 -5.25 18.97 -20.13
N PHE A 316 -5.14 17.72 -19.68
CA PHE A 316 -4.34 17.36 -18.52
C PHE A 316 -2.85 17.26 -18.89
N LEU A 317 -2.11 18.37 -18.65
CA LEU A 317 -0.69 18.48 -18.99
C LEU A 317 0.18 18.03 -17.80
N HIS A 318 0.17 16.72 -17.51
CA HIS A 318 1.04 16.07 -16.53
C HIS A 318 1.73 14.88 -17.18
N SER A 319 3.03 14.74 -16.94
CA SER A 319 3.82 13.63 -17.50
C SER A 319 5.03 13.32 -16.64
N HIS A 320 5.50 12.09 -16.77
CA HIS A 320 6.81 11.65 -16.33
C HIS A 320 7.57 11.12 -17.54
N SER A 321 8.90 11.19 -17.53
CA SER A 321 9.72 10.71 -18.65
C SER A 321 9.50 9.24 -18.94
N TYR A 322 9.24 8.42 -17.92
CA TYR A 322 9.01 6.98 -18.04
C TYR A 322 7.54 6.57 -18.04
N THR A 323 6.60 7.50 -18.24
CA THR A 323 5.17 7.18 -18.37
C THR A 323 4.94 6.03 -19.34
N GLY A 324 4.27 4.97 -18.88
CA GLY A 324 3.96 3.80 -19.71
C GLY A 324 5.19 2.99 -20.13
N ASN A 325 6.26 2.96 -19.32
CA ASN A 325 7.49 2.21 -19.64
C ASN A 325 7.18 0.77 -20.06
N ALA A 326 7.64 0.36 -21.26
CA ALA A 326 7.30 -0.92 -21.87
C ALA A 326 7.76 -2.13 -21.02
N LEU A 327 8.93 -2.06 -20.40
CA LEU A 327 9.41 -3.13 -19.51
C LEU A 327 8.51 -3.27 -18.27
N ALA A 328 8.14 -2.15 -17.66
CA ALA A 328 7.28 -2.17 -16.49
C ALA A 328 5.85 -2.65 -16.82
N CYS A 329 5.30 -2.25 -17.98
CA CYS A 329 4.03 -2.76 -18.50
C CYS A 329 4.09 -4.27 -18.76
N SER A 330 5.18 -4.79 -19.33
CA SER A 330 5.39 -6.23 -19.55
C SER A 330 5.42 -7.02 -18.23
N ALA A 331 6.10 -6.50 -17.20
CA ALA A 331 6.08 -7.12 -15.87
C ALA A 331 4.66 -7.14 -15.27
N ALA A 332 3.90 -6.06 -15.45
CA ALA A 332 2.52 -5.97 -14.99
C ALA A 332 1.60 -6.95 -15.73
N LEU A 333 1.70 -7.05 -17.06
CA LEU A 333 0.95 -8.03 -17.84
C LEU A 333 1.26 -9.47 -17.41
N ALA A 334 2.54 -9.80 -17.18
CA ALA A 334 2.93 -11.12 -16.69
C ALA A 334 2.37 -11.39 -15.29
N THR A 335 2.35 -10.38 -14.42
CA THR A 335 1.76 -10.44 -13.08
C THR A 335 0.24 -10.72 -13.16
N LEU A 336 -0.48 -10.00 -14.01
CA LEU A 336 -1.93 -10.21 -14.23
C LEU A 336 -2.20 -11.58 -14.87
N GLY A 337 -1.36 -12.03 -15.80
CA GLY A 337 -1.45 -13.36 -16.40
C GLY A 337 -1.34 -14.52 -15.39
N ILE A 338 -0.62 -14.33 -14.28
CA ILE A 338 -0.58 -15.32 -13.18
C ILE A 338 -1.95 -15.37 -12.50
N PHE A 339 -2.60 -14.24 -12.21
CA PHE A 339 -3.96 -14.21 -11.63
C PHE A 339 -5.00 -14.85 -12.56
N GLU A 340 -4.86 -14.68 -13.87
CA GLU A 340 -5.78 -15.27 -14.85
C GLU A 340 -5.62 -16.80 -14.96
N SER A 341 -4.37 -17.29 -14.89
CA SER A 341 -4.06 -18.71 -15.09
C SER A 341 -4.14 -19.57 -13.81
N GLN A 342 -4.20 -18.94 -12.63
CA GLN A 342 -4.17 -19.60 -11.34
C GLN A 342 -5.24 -19.04 -10.40
N ASN A 343 -5.77 -19.87 -9.49
CA ASN A 343 -6.77 -19.46 -8.50
C ASN A 343 -6.13 -18.76 -7.28
N ILE A 344 -5.35 -17.71 -7.52
CA ILE A 344 -4.59 -17.01 -6.48
C ILE A 344 -5.46 -16.53 -5.32
N ILE A 345 -6.63 -15.94 -5.63
CA ILE A 345 -7.54 -15.43 -4.58
C ILE A 345 -8.08 -16.58 -3.71
N GLY A 346 -8.40 -17.73 -4.31
CA GLY A 346 -8.84 -18.92 -3.57
C GLY A 346 -7.73 -19.51 -2.70
N GLU A 347 -6.51 -19.60 -3.23
CA GLU A 347 -5.33 -20.08 -2.49
C GLU A 347 -4.97 -19.14 -1.35
N ASN A 348 -5.02 -17.83 -1.56
CA ASN A 348 -4.79 -16.83 -0.51
C ASN A 348 -5.79 -16.94 0.64
N LYS A 349 -7.05 -17.33 0.40
CA LYS A 349 -8.02 -17.59 1.48
C LYS A 349 -7.57 -18.72 2.41
N VAL A 350 -6.97 -19.77 1.83
CA VAL A 350 -6.42 -20.91 2.62
C VAL A 350 -5.21 -20.46 3.43
N LEU A 351 -4.29 -19.70 2.82
CA LEU A 351 -3.12 -19.16 3.51
C LEU A 351 -3.54 -18.17 4.62
N ALA A 352 -4.50 -17.30 4.36
CA ALA A 352 -5.03 -16.36 5.34
C ALA A 352 -5.67 -17.07 6.53
N ALA A 353 -6.43 -18.14 6.30
CA ALA A 353 -6.98 -18.98 7.38
C ALA A 353 -5.87 -19.62 8.22
N LYS A 354 -4.78 -20.09 7.59
CA LYS A 354 -3.62 -20.63 8.30
C LYS A 354 -2.89 -19.56 9.12
N MET A 355 -2.76 -18.34 8.60
CA MET A 355 -2.23 -17.20 9.36
C MET A 355 -3.09 -16.88 10.59
N ALA A 356 -4.42 -16.88 10.43
CA ALA A 356 -5.34 -16.69 11.54
C ALA A 356 -5.17 -17.76 12.63
N GLU A 357 -5.08 -19.04 12.24
CA GLU A 357 -4.82 -20.16 13.16
C GLU A 357 -3.50 -19.95 13.93
N LEU A 358 -2.40 -19.73 13.23
CA LEU A 358 -1.05 -19.58 13.82
C LEU A 358 -0.95 -18.37 14.74
N SER A 359 -1.73 -17.33 14.49
CA SER A 359 -1.71 -16.10 15.29
C SER A 359 -2.43 -16.23 16.63
N GLN A 360 -3.36 -17.20 16.81
CA GLN A 360 -4.19 -17.28 18.02
C GLN A 360 -3.40 -17.37 19.32
N ARG A 361 -2.24 -18.03 19.31
CA ARG A 361 -1.38 -18.12 20.50
C ARG A 361 -0.92 -16.75 21.03
N PHE A 362 -0.80 -15.74 20.16
CA PHE A 362 -0.37 -14.40 20.58
C PHE A 362 -1.39 -13.72 21.50
N LEU A 363 -2.69 -14.04 21.39
CA LEU A 363 -3.73 -13.51 22.28
C LEU A 363 -3.58 -13.94 23.73
N THR A 364 -2.85 -15.04 24.00
CA THR A 364 -2.57 -15.51 25.36
C THR A 364 -1.52 -14.66 26.06
N HIS A 365 -0.75 -13.86 25.32
CA HIS A 365 0.31 -13.05 25.88
C HIS A 365 -0.25 -11.77 26.54
N PRO A 366 0.23 -11.38 27.75
CA PRO A 366 -0.27 -10.22 28.47
C PRO A 366 0.01 -8.88 27.78
N ASN A 367 0.97 -8.84 26.86
CA ASN A 367 1.35 -7.64 26.12
C ASN A 367 0.80 -7.60 24.69
N VAL A 368 -0.16 -8.42 24.35
CA VAL A 368 -0.87 -8.38 23.06
C VAL A 368 -2.31 -7.92 23.29
N ALA A 369 -2.65 -6.76 22.78
CA ALA A 369 -3.99 -6.19 22.92
C ALA A 369 -4.96 -6.73 21.89
N GLU A 370 -4.53 -6.88 20.63
CA GLU A 370 -5.37 -7.30 19.52
C GLU A 370 -4.58 -8.01 18.44
N ILE A 371 -5.26 -8.91 17.74
CA ILE A 371 -4.88 -9.41 16.41
C ILE A 371 -5.97 -8.97 15.45
N ARG A 372 -5.58 -8.33 14.34
CA ARG A 372 -6.49 -7.95 13.26
C ARG A 372 -5.99 -8.48 11.93
N GLN A 373 -6.91 -8.89 11.08
CA GLN A 373 -6.57 -9.50 9.79
C GLN A 373 -7.60 -9.14 8.72
N THR A 374 -7.10 -8.81 7.53
CA THR A 374 -7.88 -8.66 6.31
C THR A 374 -7.14 -9.36 5.19
N GLY A 375 -7.65 -10.52 4.74
CA GLY A 375 -6.96 -11.37 3.76
C GLY A 375 -5.56 -11.79 4.20
N MET A 376 -4.56 -11.51 3.37
CA MET A 376 -3.15 -11.82 3.59
C MET A 376 -2.39 -10.75 4.41
N ILE A 377 -3.10 -9.80 4.99
CA ILE A 377 -2.54 -8.77 5.87
C ILE A 377 -2.97 -9.10 7.30
N LEU A 378 -2.02 -9.41 8.18
CA LEU A 378 -2.28 -9.68 9.60
C LEU A 378 -1.37 -8.82 10.46
N ALA A 379 -1.93 -8.23 11.51
CA ALA A 379 -1.21 -7.38 12.45
C ALA A 379 -1.49 -7.78 13.89
N ILE A 380 -0.45 -7.66 14.73
CA ILE A 380 -0.47 -7.96 16.17
C ILE A 380 -0.08 -6.68 16.90
N GLU A 381 -0.99 -6.15 17.70
CA GLU A 381 -0.79 -4.91 18.48
C GLU A 381 -0.13 -5.21 19.82
N LEU A 382 1.10 -4.72 20.00
CA LEU A 382 1.82 -4.84 21.27
C LEU A 382 1.54 -3.65 22.18
N VAL A 383 1.29 -3.94 23.45
CA VAL A 383 1.00 -2.94 24.49
C VAL A 383 1.77 -3.26 25.77
N LYS A 384 2.03 -2.21 26.54
CA LYS A 384 2.60 -2.32 27.90
C LYS A 384 1.55 -2.89 28.86
N ASN A 385 0.31 -2.48 28.71
CA ASN A 385 -0.81 -2.93 29.53
C ASN A 385 -2.02 -3.26 28.62
N LYS A 386 -2.43 -4.53 28.64
CA LYS A 386 -3.54 -5.04 27.82
C LYS A 386 -4.89 -4.47 28.22
N THR A 387 -5.14 -4.28 29.51
CA THR A 387 -6.43 -3.81 30.03
C THR A 387 -6.69 -2.35 29.66
N THR A 388 -5.68 -1.51 29.76
CA THR A 388 -5.78 -0.08 29.43
C THR A 388 -5.43 0.21 27.97
N ARG A 389 -4.93 -0.78 27.23
CA ARG A 389 -4.35 -0.63 25.88
C ARG A 389 -3.20 0.38 25.81
N GLU A 390 -2.49 0.59 26.95
CA GLU A 390 -1.36 1.52 27.05
C GLU A 390 -0.22 1.03 26.12
N PRO A 391 0.18 1.83 25.10
CA PRO A 391 1.25 1.44 24.20
C PRO A 391 2.61 1.48 24.92
N TYR A 392 3.58 0.74 24.41
CA TYR A 392 4.98 0.96 24.79
C TYR A 392 5.46 2.33 24.29
N PRO A 393 6.26 3.06 25.11
CA PRO A 393 6.89 4.29 24.66
C PRO A 393 7.72 4.07 23.38
N TRP A 394 7.58 4.96 22.40
CA TRP A 394 8.29 4.81 21.11
C TRP A 394 9.83 4.83 21.28
N GLN A 395 10.34 5.48 22.32
CA GLN A 395 11.75 5.55 22.66
C GLN A 395 12.35 4.17 22.98
N GLU A 396 11.54 3.22 23.44
CA GLU A 396 11.98 1.85 23.70
C GLU A 396 12.29 1.09 22.40
N ARG A 397 11.77 1.55 21.26
CA ARG A 397 12.04 0.99 19.91
C ARG A 397 11.85 -0.53 19.86
N ARG A 398 10.82 -1.06 20.52
CA ARG A 398 10.57 -2.51 20.61
C ARG A 398 10.41 -3.16 19.24
N GLY A 399 9.78 -2.47 18.29
CA GLY A 399 9.72 -2.94 16.91
C GLY A 399 11.09 -3.15 16.25
N LEU A 400 12.07 -2.27 16.50
CA LEU A 400 13.43 -2.45 16.00
C LEU A 400 14.11 -3.66 16.67
N GLN A 401 13.87 -3.88 17.97
CA GLN A 401 14.41 -5.04 18.67
C GLN A 401 13.83 -6.36 18.11
N ILE A 402 12.51 -6.40 17.83
CA ILE A 402 11.85 -7.52 17.16
C ILE A 402 12.47 -7.76 15.77
N HIS A 403 12.66 -6.72 14.97
CA HIS A 403 13.30 -6.81 13.66
C HIS A 403 14.71 -7.45 13.77
N ARG A 404 15.54 -6.94 14.68
CA ARG A 404 16.91 -7.47 14.88
C ARG A 404 16.91 -8.94 15.31
N TYR A 405 16.05 -9.29 16.26
CA TYR A 405 15.90 -10.69 16.70
C TYR A 405 15.46 -11.59 15.56
N ALA A 406 14.40 -11.22 14.84
CA ALA A 406 13.87 -12.00 13.73
C ALA A 406 14.91 -12.20 12.61
N LEU A 407 15.67 -11.16 12.26
CA LEU A 407 16.77 -11.28 11.30
C LEU A 407 17.85 -12.27 11.76
N SER A 408 18.19 -12.30 13.05
CA SER A 408 19.15 -13.28 13.59
C SER A 408 18.66 -14.73 13.50
N LYS A 409 17.35 -14.91 13.29
CA LYS A 409 16.66 -16.19 13.09
C LYS A 409 16.28 -16.47 11.62
N GLY A 410 16.74 -15.63 10.70
CA GLY A 410 16.49 -15.80 9.27
C GLY A 410 15.09 -15.39 8.81
N VAL A 411 14.44 -14.44 9.50
CA VAL A 411 13.13 -13.90 9.09
C VAL A 411 13.18 -12.36 9.02
N LEU A 412 12.82 -11.81 7.87
CA LEU A 412 12.69 -10.38 7.67
C LEU A 412 11.30 -9.91 8.12
N LEU A 413 11.20 -9.48 9.38
CA LEU A 413 10.08 -8.69 9.91
C LEU A 413 10.45 -7.21 9.94
N ARG A 414 9.49 -6.32 9.69
CA ARG A 414 9.69 -4.87 9.81
C ARG A 414 8.50 -4.22 10.55
N PRO A 415 8.41 -4.37 11.88
CA PRO A 415 7.32 -3.81 12.67
C PRO A 415 7.15 -2.29 12.48
N LEU A 416 5.91 -1.82 12.59
CA LEU A 416 5.54 -0.41 12.58
C LEU A 416 5.31 0.05 14.03
N GLY A 417 6.32 0.67 14.64
CA GLY A 417 6.27 1.01 16.06
C GLY A 417 6.06 -0.23 16.93
N ASN A 418 4.89 -0.32 17.57
CA ASN A 418 4.51 -1.45 18.43
C ASN A 418 3.69 -2.53 17.68
N VAL A 419 3.53 -2.43 16.36
CA VAL A 419 2.74 -3.37 15.57
C VAL A 419 3.65 -4.32 14.82
N ILE A 420 3.58 -5.62 15.14
CA ILE A 420 4.13 -6.69 14.31
C ILE A 420 3.12 -6.96 13.20
N TYR A 421 3.55 -7.01 11.96
CA TYR A 421 2.66 -7.36 10.86
C TYR A 421 3.28 -8.35 9.89
N PHE A 422 2.42 -9.05 9.16
CA PHE A 422 2.75 -10.00 8.13
C PHE A 422 2.01 -9.65 6.84
N MET A 423 2.74 -9.63 5.75
CA MET A 423 2.24 -9.43 4.40
C MET A 423 3.13 -10.22 3.43
N PRO A 424 3.17 -11.56 3.57
CA PRO A 424 4.09 -12.40 2.81
C PRO A 424 3.72 -12.47 1.33
N PRO A 425 4.67 -12.88 0.45
CA PRO A 425 4.34 -13.29 -0.92
C PRO A 425 3.37 -14.48 -0.94
N TYR A 426 2.52 -14.56 -1.96
CA TYR A 426 1.48 -15.60 -2.08
C TYR A 426 2.02 -17.01 -2.32
N VAL A 427 3.28 -17.12 -2.70
CA VAL A 427 3.98 -18.40 -2.90
C VAL A 427 4.51 -19.02 -1.60
N ILE A 428 4.21 -18.40 -0.46
CA ILE A 428 4.63 -18.91 0.85
C ILE A 428 3.94 -20.23 1.14
N THR A 429 4.71 -21.20 1.64
CA THR A 429 4.18 -22.52 2.03
C THR A 429 3.67 -22.52 3.48
N PRO A 430 2.78 -23.46 3.86
CA PRO A 430 2.35 -23.60 5.26
C PRO A 430 3.51 -23.81 6.24
N GLY A 431 4.59 -24.50 5.84
CA GLY A 431 5.78 -24.66 6.67
C GLY A 431 6.54 -23.36 6.90
N GLU A 432 6.66 -22.54 5.86
CA GLU A 432 7.28 -21.21 5.95
C GLU A 432 6.41 -20.23 6.76
N LEU A 433 5.07 -20.32 6.67
CA LEU A 433 4.19 -19.57 7.56
C LEU A 433 4.41 -19.97 9.02
N THR A 434 4.54 -21.26 9.32
CA THR A 434 4.81 -21.71 10.69
C THR A 434 6.14 -21.15 11.21
N LEU A 435 7.21 -21.25 10.44
CA LEU A 435 8.51 -20.65 10.79
C LEU A 435 8.40 -19.15 11.04
N MET A 436 7.71 -18.42 10.17
CA MET A 436 7.51 -16.98 10.29
C MET A 436 6.82 -16.58 11.60
N PHE A 437 5.74 -17.30 11.96
CA PHE A 437 5.00 -17.07 13.20
C PHE A 437 5.77 -17.52 14.45
N ASP A 438 6.56 -18.62 14.37
CA ASP A 438 7.39 -19.08 15.49
C ASP A 438 8.47 -18.07 15.83
N VAL A 439 9.20 -17.58 14.82
CA VAL A 439 10.22 -16.54 15.01
C VAL A 439 9.61 -15.24 15.52
N ALA A 440 8.44 -14.85 15.04
CA ALA A 440 7.75 -13.65 15.54
C ALA A 440 7.32 -13.81 17.01
N TRP A 441 6.86 -15.01 17.40
CA TRP A 441 6.53 -15.31 18.78
C TRP A 441 7.76 -15.22 19.68
N GLU A 442 8.87 -15.87 19.31
CA GLU A 442 10.13 -15.80 20.06
C GLU A 442 10.63 -14.35 20.17
N ALA A 443 10.61 -13.59 19.08
CA ALA A 443 11.02 -12.18 19.07
C ALA A 443 10.15 -11.33 20.03
N MET A 444 8.83 -11.55 20.03
CA MET A 444 7.91 -10.87 20.92
C MET A 444 8.23 -11.20 22.40
N ILE A 445 8.37 -12.48 22.75
CA ILE A 445 8.76 -12.90 24.10
C ILE A 445 10.06 -12.22 24.52
N HIS A 446 11.08 -12.26 23.66
CA HIS A 446 12.39 -11.66 23.94
C HIS A 446 12.29 -10.18 24.31
N VAL A 447 11.45 -9.39 23.61
CA VAL A 447 11.35 -7.94 23.83
C VAL A 447 10.33 -7.54 24.91
N THR A 448 9.45 -8.44 25.35
CA THR A 448 8.43 -8.14 26.36
C THR A 448 8.80 -8.63 27.75
N THR A 449 9.80 -9.50 27.87
CA THR A 449 10.27 -10.07 29.16
C THR A 449 11.39 -9.22 29.78
N HIS A 450 11.95 -8.29 29.06
CA HIS A 450 13.01 -7.37 29.48
C HIS A 450 12.57 -5.93 29.19
#